data_f177004d42b276235eeb25934ee13f4f
#
_entry.id   f177004d42b276235eeb25934ee13f4f
#
_cell.length_a   1.000
_cell.length_b   1.000
_cell.length_c   1.000
_cell.angle_alpha   90.00
_cell.angle_beta   90.00
_cell.angle_gamma   90.00
#
_symmetry.space_group_name_H-M   'P 1'
#
loop_
_entity.id
_entity.type
_entity.pdbx_description
1 polymer ?
#
loop_
_entity_poly.entity_id
_entity_poly.type
_entity_poly.pdbx_seq_one_letter_code
_entity_poly.pdbx_strand_id
1 'polypeptide(L)'
;MKTRDILRVFDKLEMEVREGRDTLAFFRWEGRPILWTKVPHKRGELKGKLPHFIRQQLRLNEDQFRVVIDCTIWRKEYVEILCSKGLLPPDGQPD
;
A
#
# COMPACT_ATOMS: atom_id res chain seq x y z
N MET A 1 6.10 13.93 3.57
CA MET A 1 5.61 13.08 2.46
C MET A 1 4.42 13.75 1.80
N LYS A 2 4.41 13.82 0.50
CA LYS A 2 3.31 14.44 -0.23
C LYS A 2 2.23 13.42 -0.56
N THR A 3 0.99 13.90 -0.62
CA THR A 3 -0.15 13.05 -0.96
C THR A 3 0.07 12.36 -2.30
N ARG A 4 0.62 13.07 -3.28
CA ARG A 4 0.87 12.49 -4.61
C ARG A 4 1.85 11.32 -4.56
N ASP A 5 2.77 11.31 -3.59
CA ASP A 5 3.73 10.23 -3.45
C ASP A 5 3.04 8.94 -3.02
N ILE A 6 2.09 9.06 -2.08
CA ILE A 6 1.37 7.87 -1.63
C ILE A 6 0.37 7.39 -2.69
N LEU A 7 -0.22 8.29 -3.45
CA LEU A 7 -1.10 7.89 -4.56
C LEU A 7 -0.31 7.13 -5.62
N ARG A 8 0.94 7.54 -5.85
CA ARG A 8 1.83 6.84 -6.77
C ARG A 8 2.16 5.45 -6.25
N VAL A 9 2.34 5.31 -4.93
CA VAL A 9 2.56 4.00 -4.31
C VAL A 9 1.36 3.08 -4.58
N PHE A 10 0.14 3.59 -4.40
CA PHE A 10 -1.06 2.79 -4.67
C PHE A 10 -1.10 2.32 -6.12
N ASP A 11 -0.70 3.17 -7.05
CA ASP A 11 -0.67 2.83 -8.46
C ASP A 11 0.38 1.75 -8.76
N LYS A 12 1.58 1.89 -8.20
CA LYS A 12 2.64 0.89 -8.36
C LYS A 12 2.25 -0.47 -7.84
N LEU A 13 1.55 -0.50 -6.71
CA LEU A 13 1.11 -1.73 -6.09
C LEU A 13 -0.18 -2.26 -6.70
N GLU A 14 -0.72 -1.54 -7.70
CA GLU A 14 -1.95 -1.90 -8.40
C GLU A 14 -3.10 -2.10 -7.42
N MET A 15 -3.20 -1.20 -6.45
CA MET A 15 -4.28 -1.26 -5.48
C MET A 15 -5.56 -0.72 -6.09
N GLU A 16 -6.69 -1.23 -5.63
CA GLU A 16 -7.98 -0.69 -6.04
C GLU A 16 -8.22 0.59 -5.25
N VAL A 17 -8.33 1.70 -5.96
CA VAL A 17 -8.51 3.01 -5.34
C VAL A 17 -9.96 3.45 -5.52
N ARG A 18 -10.59 3.85 -4.44
CA ARG A 18 -11.94 4.39 -4.46
C ARG A 18 -11.91 5.78 -3.86
N GLU A 19 -12.48 6.73 -4.57
CA GLU A 19 -12.52 8.10 -4.11
C GLU A 19 -13.90 8.45 -3.60
N GLY A 20 -13.94 9.16 -2.48
CA GLY A 20 -15.14 9.63 -1.86
C GLY A 20 -14.75 10.77 -0.93
N ARG A 21 -15.23 10.76 0.30
CA ARG A 21 -14.77 11.73 1.29
C ARG A 21 -13.26 11.61 1.51
N ASP A 22 -12.78 10.38 1.56
CA ASP A 22 -11.36 10.08 1.63
C ASP A 22 -11.00 9.17 0.45
N THR A 23 -9.72 9.09 0.13
CA THR A 23 -9.22 8.14 -0.86
C THR A 23 -8.94 6.82 -0.14
N LEU A 24 -9.63 5.76 -0.55
CA LEU A 24 -9.45 4.42 0.00
C LEU A 24 -8.66 3.59 -0.99
N ALA A 25 -7.69 2.82 -0.50
CA ALA A 25 -6.89 1.94 -1.34
C ALA A 25 -6.94 0.54 -0.75
N PHE A 26 -7.32 -0.42 -1.58
CA PHE A 26 -7.44 -1.83 -1.19
C PHE A 26 -6.43 -2.65 -1.95
N PHE A 27 -5.66 -3.47 -1.24
CA PHE A 27 -4.79 -4.43 -1.89
C PHE A 27 -5.53 -5.75 -1.98
N ARG A 28 -5.82 -6.18 -3.21
CA ARG A 28 -6.55 -7.42 -3.46
C ARG A 28 -5.60 -8.50 -3.93
N TRP A 29 -5.85 -9.70 -3.46
CA TRP A 29 -5.13 -10.88 -3.87
C TRP A 29 -6.15 -11.96 -4.17
N GLU A 30 -6.18 -12.41 -5.41
CA GLU A 30 -7.14 -13.42 -5.87
C GLU A 30 -8.59 -13.05 -5.57
N GLY A 31 -8.93 -11.79 -5.81
CA GLY A 31 -10.28 -11.29 -5.63
C GLY A 31 -10.66 -10.95 -4.20
N ARG A 32 -9.75 -11.13 -3.25
CA ARG A 32 -10.03 -10.84 -1.84
C ARG A 32 -9.25 -9.62 -1.38
N PRO A 33 -9.88 -8.71 -0.64
CA PRO A 33 -9.14 -7.60 -0.03
C PRO A 33 -8.31 -8.15 1.13
N ILE A 34 -6.99 -7.96 1.04
CA ILE A 34 -6.06 -8.44 2.07
C ILE A 34 -5.82 -7.36 3.11
N LEU A 35 -5.63 -6.14 2.64
CA LEU A 35 -5.44 -4.99 3.51
C LEU A 35 -5.95 -3.75 2.80
N TRP A 36 -6.08 -2.69 3.56
CA TRP A 36 -6.54 -1.43 3.00
C TRP A 36 -5.97 -0.27 3.81
N THR A 37 -5.94 0.89 3.19
CA THR A 37 -5.53 2.11 3.87
C THR A 37 -6.38 3.27 3.38
N LYS A 38 -6.33 4.36 4.11
CA LYS A 38 -7.14 5.54 3.82
C LYS A 38 -6.25 6.78 3.87
N VAL A 39 -6.46 7.67 2.91
CA VAL A 39 -5.72 8.93 2.84
C VAL A 39 -6.74 10.05 2.73
N PRO A 40 -6.59 11.15 3.50
CA PRO A 40 -7.49 12.30 3.35
C PRO A 40 -7.44 12.82 1.92
N HIS A 41 -8.59 13.22 1.40
CA HIS A 41 -8.70 13.73 0.03
C HIS A 41 -8.25 15.18 0.00
N LYS A 42 -6.99 15.41 0.34
CA LYS A 42 -6.37 16.74 0.36
C LYS A 42 -5.10 16.72 -0.46
N ARG A 43 -4.83 17.83 -1.10
CA ARG A 43 -3.55 18.01 -1.80
C ARG A 43 -2.49 18.51 -0.82
N GLY A 44 -1.23 18.26 -1.15
CA GLY A 44 -0.09 18.76 -0.40
C GLY A 44 0.57 17.71 0.46
N GLU A 45 0.90 18.09 1.69
CA GLU A 45 1.64 17.22 2.60
C GLU A 45 0.73 16.38 3.46
N LEU A 46 1.14 15.14 3.69
CA LEU A 46 0.54 14.31 4.72
C LEU A 46 1.17 14.71 6.04
N LYS A 47 0.36 15.18 6.96
CA LYS A 47 0.84 15.78 8.20
C LYS A 47 0.87 14.79 9.35
N GLY A 48 1.72 15.08 10.34
CA GLY A 48 1.80 14.36 11.58
C GLY A 48 2.20 12.91 11.38
N LYS A 49 1.49 12.02 12.05
CA LYS A 49 1.78 10.58 12.02
C LYS A 49 1.09 9.83 10.89
N LEU A 50 0.40 10.54 10.01
CA LEU A 50 -0.38 9.91 8.95
C LEU A 50 0.49 9.03 8.03
N PRO A 51 1.67 9.48 7.56
CA PRO A 51 2.51 8.58 6.77
C PRO A 51 2.90 7.31 7.52
N HIS A 52 3.12 7.42 8.81
CA HIS A 52 3.46 6.28 9.66
C HIS A 52 2.30 5.28 9.72
N PHE A 53 1.07 5.76 9.88
CA PHE A 53 -0.11 4.88 9.90
C PHE A 53 -0.31 4.19 8.55
N ILE A 54 -0.13 4.93 7.45
CA ILE A 54 -0.26 4.36 6.11
C ILE A 54 0.77 3.24 5.93
N ARG A 55 2.01 3.48 6.32
CA ARG A 55 3.07 2.49 6.24
C ARG A 55 2.71 1.22 7.01
N GLN A 56 2.19 1.39 8.23
CA GLN A 56 1.79 0.26 9.04
C GLN A 56 0.64 -0.52 8.43
N GLN A 57 -0.33 0.18 7.86
CA GLN A 57 -1.46 -0.45 7.20
C GLN A 57 -1.03 -1.21 5.95
N LEU A 58 0.02 -0.76 5.28
CA LEU A 58 0.60 -1.46 4.14
C LEU A 58 1.52 -2.61 4.56
N ARG A 59 1.74 -2.78 5.87
CA ARG A 59 2.57 -3.84 6.42
C ARG A 59 4.02 -3.75 5.97
N LEU A 60 4.53 -2.53 5.85
CA LEU A 60 5.91 -2.28 5.44
C LEU A 60 6.70 -1.69 6.60
N ASN A 61 8.00 -2.02 6.68
CA ASN A 61 8.88 -1.32 7.59
C ASN A 61 9.36 -0.02 6.91
N GLU A 62 10.13 0.78 7.64
CA GLU A 62 10.54 2.09 7.13
C GLU A 62 11.39 1.98 5.87
N ASP A 63 12.31 1.03 5.83
CA ASP A 63 13.18 0.84 4.67
C ASP A 63 12.38 0.38 3.45
N GLN A 64 11.48 -0.57 3.65
CA GLN A 64 10.63 -1.07 2.58
C GLN A 64 9.72 0.03 2.03
N PHE A 65 9.16 0.84 2.91
CA PHE A 65 8.29 1.93 2.50
C PHE A 65 9.07 2.96 1.66
N ARG A 66 10.28 3.27 2.09
CA ARG A 66 11.13 4.20 1.35
C ARG A 66 11.43 3.68 -0.06
N VAL A 67 11.73 2.39 -0.16
CA VAL A 67 12.04 1.75 -1.45
C VAL A 67 10.81 1.77 -2.37
N VAL A 68 9.63 1.54 -1.81
CA VAL A 68 8.39 1.62 -2.60
C VAL A 68 8.19 3.04 -3.13
N ILE A 69 8.41 4.04 -2.28
CA ILE A 69 8.25 5.45 -2.68
C ILE A 69 9.25 5.80 -3.78
N ASP A 70 10.48 5.30 -3.67
CA ASP A 70 11.55 5.60 -4.63
C ASP A 70 11.46 4.80 -5.93
N CYS A 71 10.37 4.10 -6.14
CA CYS A 71 10.07 3.42 -7.39
C CYS A 71 10.86 2.14 -7.66
N THR A 72 11.46 1.53 -6.63
CA THR A 72 12.20 0.28 -6.82
C THR A 72 11.39 -0.96 -6.47
N ILE A 73 10.26 -0.80 -5.80
CA ILE A 73 9.36 -1.92 -5.48
C ILE A 73 8.05 -1.75 -6.24
N TRP A 74 7.67 -2.78 -6.98
CA TRP A 74 6.41 -2.85 -7.71
C TRP A 74 5.54 -3.94 -7.09
N ARG A 75 4.37 -4.17 -7.64
CA ARG A 75 3.43 -5.14 -7.11
C ARG A 75 4.05 -6.51 -6.88
N LYS A 76 4.85 -6.99 -7.82
CA LYS A 76 5.49 -8.31 -7.70
C LYS A 76 6.32 -8.43 -6.44
N GLU A 77 7.19 -7.45 -6.20
CA GLU A 77 8.06 -7.45 -5.02
C GLU A 77 7.26 -7.24 -3.74
N TYR A 78 6.21 -6.45 -3.81
CA TYR A 78 5.33 -6.25 -2.65
C TYR A 78 4.63 -7.54 -2.26
N VAL A 79 4.16 -8.31 -3.23
CA VAL A 79 3.57 -9.63 -2.98
C VAL A 79 4.56 -10.53 -2.27
N GLU A 80 5.82 -10.52 -2.70
CA GLU A 80 6.87 -11.32 -2.05
C GLU A 80 7.07 -10.90 -0.60
N ILE A 81 7.03 -9.59 -0.32
CA ILE A 81 7.15 -9.07 1.04
C ILE A 81 5.98 -9.58 1.89
N LEU A 82 4.76 -9.50 1.38
CA LEU A 82 3.59 -9.95 2.12
C LEU A 82 3.63 -11.46 2.35
N CYS A 83 4.09 -12.22 1.37
CA CYS A 83 4.25 -13.66 1.52
C CYS A 83 5.26 -13.98 2.62
N SER A 84 6.37 -13.28 2.65
CA SER A 84 7.41 -13.51 3.66
C SER A 84 6.93 -13.20 5.07
N LYS A 85 5.90 -12.36 5.20
CA LYS A 85 5.30 -12.02 6.50
C LYS A 85 4.12 -12.91 6.85
N GLY A 86 3.81 -13.90 6.00
CA GLY A 86 2.70 -14.80 6.23
C GLY A 86 1.33 -14.18 5.98
N LEU A 87 1.27 -13.06 5.27
CA LEU A 87 0.02 -12.36 5.01
C LEU A 87 -0.67 -12.83 3.75
N LEU A 88 0.07 -13.50 2.86
CA LEU A 88 -0.48 -14.06 1.63
C LEU A 88 -0.05 -15.52 1.51
N PRO A 89 -0.90 -16.39 0.91
CA PRO A 89 -0.48 -17.75 0.63
C PRO A 89 0.62 -17.73 -0.43
N PRO A 90 1.66 -18.57 -0.28
CA PRO A 90 2.73 -18.63 -1.27
C PRO A 90 2.22 -19.13 -2.61
N ASP A 91 2.76 -18.54 -3.70
CA ASP A 91 2.47 -18.94 -5.08
C ASP A 91 0.98 -18.92 -5.43
N GLY A 92 0.21 -18.07 -4.75
CA GLY A 92 -1.21 -17.97 -5.02
C GLY A 92 -1.97 -19.26 -4.78
N GLN A 93 -1.47 -20.12 -3.92
CA GLN A 93 -2.13 -21.38 -3.63
C GLN A 93 -3.49 -21.14 -2.97
N PRO A 94 -4.54 -21.76 -3.50
CA PRO A 94 -5.81 -21.71 -2.80
C PRO A 94 -5.71 -22.55 -1.55
N ASP A 95 -6.37 -22.12 -0.55
CA ASP A 95 -6.41 -22.90 0.69
C ASP A 95 -7.23 -24.15 0.56
#